data_a21eaa56c17b84b4a1d1ef8fd96ce76d
#
_entry.id   a21eaa56c17b84b4a1d1ef8fd96ce76d
#
_cell.length_a   1.000
_cell.length_b   1.000
_cell.length_c   1.000
_cell.angle_alpha   90.00
_cell.angle_beta   90.00
_cell.angle_gamma   90.00
#
_symmetry.space_group_name_H-M   'P 1'
#
loop_
_entity.id
_entity.type
_entity.pdbx_description
1 polymer ?
#
loop_
_entity_poly.entity_id
_entity_poly.type
_entity_poly.pdbx_seq_one_letter_code
_entity_poly.pdbx_strand_id
1 'polypeptide(L)'
;MPRGETLNKTIATRRVAAGAEDSVRRHEILVVAAELFARRGYEGVGVRQIADAAGILGGSLYHHFPSKRDLYVEVHAAALAGVAEEIEKEIAPLADPWERLQAACRVHLARQVDPRSVTLPIMNDLSAMNSDMRAALVRGRDNFEVIYKNLINDLPLRPEIDRSIYRLCIVSLINAVPMWYRAGRMSVDQIAAQIVQIFREASGVVCPDIPSDGSMPPSE
;
A
#
# COMPACT_ATOMS: atom_id res chain seq x y z
N MET A 1 30.76 47.52 4.08
CA MET A 1 29.46 47.25 3.50
C MET A 1 29.13 45.74 3.62
N PRO A 2 28.36 45.29 4.63
CA PRO A 2 27.74 43.97 4.56
C PRO A 2 26.27 43.95 5.00
N ARG A 3 25.41 44.74 4.32
CA ARG A 3 23.96 44.70 4.59
C ARG A 3 23.17 43.76 3.68
N GLY A 4 23.72 43.31 2.58
CA GLY A 4 23.01 42.45 1.60
C GLY A 4 22.98 40.95 1.94
N GLU A 5 24.01 40.44 2.57
CA GLU A 5 24.12 38.99 2.89
C GLU A 5 23.19 38.54 4.03
N THR A 6 23.01 39.39 5.03
CA THR A 6 22.15 39.11 6.20
C THR A 6 20.67 39.08 5.80
N LEU A 7 20.26 39.96 4.89
CA LEU A 7 18.87 40.00 4.40
C LEU A 7 18.53 38.79 3.56
N ASN A 8 19.45 38.36 2.70
CA ASN A 8 19.25 37.16 1.85
C ASN A 8 19.18 35.86 2.67
N LYS A 9 20.00 35.74 3.74
CA LYS A 9 19.96 34.62 4.67
C LYS A 9 18.64 34.55 5.45
N THR A 10 18.12 35.68 5.90
CA THR A 10 16.84 35.77 6.64
C THR A 10 15.65 35.42 5.74
N ILE A 11 15.65 35.87 4.48
CA ILE A 11 14.60 35.51 3.49
C ILE A 11 14.64 34.03 3.14
N ALA A 12 15.82 33.43 2.97
CA ALA A 12 16.00 32.02 2.71
C ALA A 12 15.51 31.16 3.89
N THR A 13 15.86 31.51 5.11
CA THR A 13 15.43 30.79 6.33
C THR A 13 13.91 30.89 6.52
N ARG A 14 13.29 32.04 6.24
CA ARG A 14 11.85 32.23 6.34
C ARG A 14 11.08 31.46 5.24
N ARG A 15 11.64 31.32 4.04
CA ARG A 15 11.08 30.48 2.96
C ARG A 15 11.13 28.98 3.29
N VAL A 16 12.23 28.53 3.87
CA VAL A 16 12.39 27.13 4.30
C VAL A 16 11.42 26.79 5.44
N ALA A 17 11.28 27.68 6.42
CA ALA A 17 10.32 27.51 7.51
C ALA A 17 8.87 27.51 7.01
N ALA A 18 8.49 28.43 6.13
CA ALA A 18 7.15 28.48 5.54
C ALA A 18 6.84 27.22 4.70
N GLY A 19 7.82 26.70 3.96
CA GLY A 19 7.65 25.45 3.20
C GLY A 19 7.50 24.23 4.11
N ALA A 20 8.19 24.20 5.24
CA ALA A 20 8.05 23.14 6.23
C ALA A 20 6.68 23.17 6.92
N GLU A 21 6.18 24.37 7.30
CA GLU A 21 4.84 24.54 7.88
C GLU A 21 3.73 24.16 6.89
N ASP A 22 3.87 24.51 5.61
CA ASP A 22 2.94 24.13 4.55
C ASP A 22 2.91 22.61 4.34
N SER A 23 4.07 21.97 4.36
CA SER A 23 4.19 20.50 4.26
C SER A 23 3.53 19.79 5.44
N VAL A 24 3.72 20.27 6.67
CA VAL A 24 3.07 19.72 7.87
C VAL A 24 1.54 19.88 7.77
N ARG A 25 1.07 21.06 7.41
CA ARG A 25 -0.36 21.33 7.26
C ARG A 25 -0.99 20.45 6.16
N ARG A 26 -0.30 20.31 5.05
CA ARG A 26 -0.74 19.44 3.95
C ARG A 26 -0.88 17.98 4.40
N HIS A 27 0.06 17.49 5.20
CA HIS A 27 0.01 16.15 5.79
C HIS A 27 -1.18 15.98 6.75
N GLU A 28 -1.45 16.94 7.62
CA GLU A 28 -2.60 16.94 8.52
C GLU A 28 -3.93 16.84 7.75
N ILE A 29 -4.07 17.59 6.66
CA ILE A 29 -5.25 17.52 5.79
C ILE A 29 -5.39 16.11 5.17
N LEU A 30 -4.30 15.51 4.69
CA LEU A 30 -4.31 14.16 4.13
C LEU A 30 -4.79 13.13 5.16
N VAL A 31 -4.31 13.19 6.40
CA VAL A 31 -4.71 12.27 7.48
C VAL A 31 -6.21 12.38 7.76
N VAL A 32 -6.71 13.61 7.94
CA VAL A 32 -8.14 13.85 8.19
C VAL A 32 -9.01 13.42 7.03
N ALA A 33 -8.59 13.72 5.80
CA ALA A 33 -9.31 13.31 4.60
C ALA A 33 -9.34 11.78 4.44
N ALA A 34 -8.22 11.11 4.75
CA ALA A 34 -8.11 9.67 4.76
C ALA A 34 -9.17 9.00 5.66
N GLU A 35 -9.30 9.47 6.91
CA GLU A 35 -10.29 8.95 7.86
C GLU A 35 -11.73 9.17 7.39
N LEU A 36 -12.03 10.34 6.83
CA LEU A 36 -13.36 10.63 6.32
C LEU A 36 -13.72 9.76 5.11
N PHE A 37 -12.79 9.64 4.14
CA PHE A 37 -12.98 8.81 2.96
C PHE A 37 -13.09 7.31 3.31
N ALA A 38 -12.32 6.81 4.26
CA ALA A 38 -12.42 5.44 4.73
C ALA A 38 -13.82 5.11 5.29
N ARG A 39 -14.41 6.05 6.04
CA ARG A 39 -15.71 5.83 6.69
C ARG A 39 -16.91 6.05 5.79
N ARG A 40 -16.83 6.94 4.80
CA ARG A 40 -17.99 7.45 4.04
C ARG A 40 -17.85 7.31 2.53
N GLY A 41 -16.71 6.82 2.04
CA GLY A 41 -16.38 6.76 0.62
C GLY A 41 -16.19 8.15 -0.01
N TYR A 42 -15.79 8.17 -1.26
CA TYR A 42 -15.51 9.41 -2.00
C TYR A 42 -16.75 10.30 -2.09
N GLU A 43 -17.91 9.77 -2.50
CA GLU A 43 -19.12 10.55 -2.72
C GLU A 43 -19.72 11.07 -1.40
N GLY A 44 -19.59 10.30 -0.31
CA GLY A 44 -20.16 10.64 0.99
C GLY A 44 -19.43 11.76 1.76
N VAL A 45 -18.32 12.30 1.22
CA VAL A 45 -17.51 13.33 1.89
C VAL A 45 -17.49 14.62 1.07
N GLY A 46 -17.90 15.75 1.70
CA GLY A 46 -17.83 17.08 1.12
C GLY A 46 -16.52 17.81 1.48
N VAL A 47 -16.06 18.69 0.59
CA VAL A 47 -14.85 19.53 0.82
C VAL A 47 -14.94 20.36 2.09
N ARG A 48 -16.12 20.90 2.41
CA ARG A 48 -16.36 21.66 3.65
C ARG A 48 -16.16 20.80 4.89
N GLN A 49 -16.65 19.57 4.88
CA GLN A 49 -16.47 18.62 6.01
C GLN A 49 -14.99 18.31 6.26
N ILE A 50 -14.19 18.18 5.19
CA ILE A 50 -12.73 17.97 5.32
C ILE A 50 -12.08 19.21 5.92
N ALA A 51 -12.41 20.40 5.42
CA ALA A 51 -11.86 21.66 5.90
C ALA A 51 -12.20 21.89 7.38
N ASP A 52 -13.47 21.69 7.77
CA ASP A 52 -13.94 21.81 9.14
C ASP A 52 -13.21 20.84 10.08
N ALA A 53 -13.09 19.57 9.66
CA ALA A 53 -12.40 18.55 10.43
C ALA A 53 -10.88 18.79 10.55
N ALA A 54 -10.27 19.41 9.53
CA ALA A 54 -8.87 19.81 9.56
C ALA A 54 -8.63 21.17 10.27
N GLY A 55 -9.70 21.84 10.75
CA GLY A 55 -9.61 23.14 11.42
C GLY A 55 -9.13 24.28 10.50
N ILE A 56 -9.49 24.26 9.21
CA ILE A 56 -9.14 25.28 8.22
C ILE A 56 -10.37 25.82 7.50
N LEU A 57 -10.22 27.00 6.90
CA LEU A 57 -11.25 27.55 6.02
C LEU A 57 -11.33 26.74 4.72
N GLY A 58 -12.55 26.57 4.18
CA GLY A 58 -12.75 25.84 2.91
C GLY A 58 -11.91 26.38 1.74
N GLY A 59 -11.71 27.71 1.68
CA GLY A 59 -10.82 28.35 0.69
C GLY A 59 -9.34 27.94 0.86
N SER A 60 -8.88 27.75 2.10
CA SER A 60 -7.49 27.34 2.38
C SER A 60 -7.22 25.92 1.92
N LEU A 61 -8.21 25.05 1.93
CA LEU A 61 -8.04 23.66 1.42
C LEU A 61 -7.67 23.66 -0.07
N TYR A 62 -8.26 24.56 -0.86
CA TYR A 62 -7.98 24.66 -2.29
C TYR A 62 -6.59 25.21 -2.61
N HIS A 63 -5.91 25.87 -1.65
CA HIS A 63 -4.49 26.23 -1.81
C HIS A 63 -3.58 25.01 -1.74
N HIS A 64 -3.95 23.99 -0.94
CA HIS A 64 -3.18 22.76 -0.80
C HIS A 64 -3.56 21.71 -1.85
N PHE A 65 -4.85 21.61 -2.21
CA PHE A 65 -5.39 20.59 -3.12
C PHE A 65 -6.37 21.24 -4.09
N PRO A 66 -6.08 21.30 -5.39
CA PRO A 66 -6.89 22.00 -6.39
C PRO A 66 -8.33 21.52 -6.48
N SER A 67 -8.58 20.23 -6.14
CA SER A 67 -9.92 19.65 -6.13
C SER A 67 -10.05 18.54 -5.10
N LYS A 68 -11.30 18.15 -4.77
CA LYS A 68 -11.60 16.95 -3.97
C LYS A 68 -11.01 15.70 -4.60
N ARG A 69 -11.01 15.63 -5.93
CA ARG A 69 -10.42 14.54 -6.69
C ARG A 69 -8.90 14.44 -6.45
N ASP A 70 -8.19 15.54 -6.55
CA ASP A 70 -6.74 15.57 -6.37
C ASP A 70 -6.37 15.18 -4.93
N LEU A 71 -7.11 15.69 -3.96
CA LEU A 71 -6.98 15.29 -2.56
C LEU A 71 -7.19 13.77 -2.38
N TYR A 72 -8.25 13.22 -2.99
CA TYR A 72 -8.55 11.79 -2.89
C TYR A 72 -7.45 10.93 -3.52
N VAL A 73 -6.99 11.27 -4.72
CA VAL A 73 -5.89 10.58 -5.40
C VAL A 73 -4.62 10.60 -4.55
N GLU A 74 -4.35 11.74 -3.91
CA GLU A 74 -3.15 11.88 -3.09
C GLU A 74 -3.25 11.14 -1.75
N VAL A 75 -4.42 11.13 -1.12
CA VAL A 75 -4.69 10.27 0.06
C VAL A 75 -4.36 8.82 -0.26
N HIS A 76 -4.75 8.34 -1.45
CA HIS A 76 -4.46 6.97 -1.85
C HIS A 76 -2.99 6.73 -2.16
N ALA A 77 -2.35 7.66 -2.86
CA ALA A 77 -0.93 7.58 -3.13
C ALA A 77 -0.11 7.54 -1.82
N ALA A 78 -0.46 8.39 -0.85
CA ALA A 78 0.16 8.41 0.47
C ALA A 78 -0.06 7.10 1.25
N ALA A 79 -1.28 6.55 1.20
CA ALA A 79 -1.59 5.28 1.86
C ALA A 79 -0.78 4.12 1.27
N LEU A 80 -0.70 4.03 -0.07
CA LEU A 80 0.10 3.00 -0.75
C LEU A 80 1.60 3.17 -0.47
N ALA A 81 2.10 4.41 -0.46
CA ALA A 81 3.49 4.69 -0.10
C ALA A 81 3.81 4.24 1.34
N GLY A 82 2.92 4.52 2.29
CA GLY A 82 3.09 4.07 3.68
C GLY A 82 3.12 2.54 3.81
N VAL A 83 2.30 1.82 3.04
CA VAL A 83 2.36 0.34 3.00
C VAL A 83 3.66 -0.14 2.36
N ALA A 84 4.13 0.51 1.29
CA ALA A 84 5.39 0.17 0.65
C ALA A 84 6.58 0.34 1.60
N GLU A 85 6.66 1.48 2.30
CA GLU A 85 7.69 1.74 3.31
C GLU A 85 7.69 0.70 4.44
N GLU A 86 6.51 0.31 4.92
CA GLU A 86 6.37 -0.72 5.95
C GLU A 86 6.87 -2.08 5.43
N ILE A 87 6.51 -2.44 4.20
CA ILE A 87 7.01 -3.66 3.55
C ILE A 87 8.53 -3.62 3.43
N GLU A 88 9.09 -2.53 2.91
CA GLU A 88 10.54 -2.38 2.73
C GLU A 88 11.29 -2.53 4.05
N LYS A 89 10.77 -1.94 5.12
CA LYS A 89 11.34 -2.06 6.47
C LYS A 89 11.32 -3.50 6.98
N GLU A 90 10.21 -4.22 6.79
CA GLU A 90 10.05 -5.59 7.26
C GLU A 90 10.91 -6.58 6.47
N ILE A 91 11.08 -6.37 5.17
CA ILE A 91 11.88 -7.27 4.32
C ILE A 91 13.39 -6.99 4.38
N ALA A 92 13.81 -5.79 4.82
CA ALA A 92 15.21 -5.38 4.81
C ALA A 92 16.16 -6.35 5.58
N PRO A 93 15.80 -6.89 6.77
CA PRO A 93 16.67 -7.80 7.51
C PRO A 93 16.63 -9.25 6.98
N LEU A 94 15.75 -9.59 6.06
CA LEU A 94 15.51 -10.94 5.58
C LEU A 94 16.37 -11.25 4.34
N ALA A 95 17.04 -12.40 4.35
CA ALA A 95 17.88 -12.86 3.24
C ALA A 95 17.14 -13.81 2.29
N ASP A 96 16.26 -14.68 2.82
CA ASP A 96 15.53 -15.66 2.01
C ASP A 96 14.43 -14.99 1.18
N PRO A 97 14.40 -15.18 -0.15
CA PRO A 97 13.40 -14.54 -1.01
C PRO A 97 11.94 -14.90 -0.68
N TRP A 98 11.70 -16.12 -0.18
CA TRP A 98 10.35 -16.55 0.20
C TRP A 98 9.91 -15.93 1.52
N GLU A 99 10.82 -15.80 2.49
CA GLU A 99 10.54 -15.07 3.73
C GLU A 99 10.24 -13.60 3.46
N ARG A 100 10.98 -12.97 2.56
CA ARG A 100 10.73 -11.59 2.11
C ARG A 100 9.35 -11.46 1.48
N LEU A 101 8.98 -12.36 0.58
CA LEU A 101 7.64 -12.37 -0.03
C LEU A 101 6.55 -12.58 1.04
N GLN A 102 6.74 -13.50 1.99
CA GLN A 102 5.78 -13.75 3.06
C GLN A 102 5.60 -12.53 3.96
N ALA A 103 6.68 -11.85 4.35
CA ALA A 103 6.62 -10.63 5.14
C ALA A 103 5.88 -9.52 4.40
N ALA A 104 6.13 -9.33 3.10
CA ALA A 104 5.41 -8.38 2.27
C ALA A 104 3.92 -8.71 2.18
N CYS A 105 3.55 -9.96 1.96
CA CYS A 105 2.16 -10.42 1.95
C CYS A 105 1.46 -10.16 3.28
N ARG A 106 2.14 -10.42 4.41
CA ARG A 106 1.63 -10.20 5.76
C ARG A 106 1.29 -8.72 5.99
N VAL A 107 2.24 -7.82 5.70
CA VAL A 107 2.03 -6.37 5.85
C VAL A 107 0.88 -5.90 4.97
N HIS A 108 0.86 -6.29 3.71
CA HIS A 108 -0.19 -5.91 2.77
C HIS A 108 -1.57 -6.40 3.25
N LEU A 109 -1.69 -7.67 3.64
CA LEU A 109 -2.94 -8.24 4.17
C LEU A 109 -3.39 -7.53 5.44
N ALA A 110 -2.48 -7.22 6.37
CA ALA A 110 -2.82 -6.48 7.59
C ALA A 110 -3.48 -5.14 7.27
N ARG A 111 -2.98 -4.44 6.27
CA ARG A 111 -3.56 -3.18 5.79
C ARG A 111 -4.88 -3.38 5.03
N GLN A 112 -5.02 -4.47 4.29
CA GLN A 112 -6.26 -4.77 3.56
C GLN A 112 -7.44 -5.13 4.47
N VAL A 113 -7.19 -5.74 5.63
CA VAL A 113 -8.26 -6.12 6.57
C VAL A 113 -8.48 -5.10 7.69
N ASP A 114 -7.67 -4.06 7.80
CA ASP A 114 -7.88 -2.97 8.76
C ASP A 114 -9.07 -2.10 8.32
N PRO A 115 -10.16 -2.04 9.10
CA PRO A 115 -11.34 -1.24 8.73
C PRO A 115 -11.06 0.27 8.66
N ARG A 116 -9.91 0.73 9.15
CA ARG A 116 -9.47 2.13 9.06
C ARG A 116 -8.67 2.41 7.78
N SER A 117 -8.33 1.37 7.01
CA SER A 117 -7.55 1.52 5.80
C SER A 117 -8.35 2.21 4.69
N VAL A 118 -7.76 3.20 4.07
CA VAL A 118 -8.33 3.91 2.91
C VAL A 118 -8.05 3.21 1.58
N THR A 119 -7.18 2.20 1.58
CA THR A 119 -6.82 1.46 0.35
C THR A 119 -7.91 0.50 -0.11
N LEU A 120 -8.79 0.04 0.81
CA LEU A 120 -9.85 -0.92 0.54
C LEU A 120 -10.93 -0.49 -0.47
N PRO A 121 -11.49 0.74 -0.41
CA PRO A 121 -12.62 1.10 -1.26
C PRO A 121 -12.28 1.21 -2.74
N ILE A 122 -11.02 1.46 -3.10
CA ILE A 122 -10.63 1.78 -4.47
C ILE A 122 -10.54 0.54 -5.36
N MET A 123 -10.12 -0.57 -4.79
CA MET A 123 -9.97 -1.80 -5.59
C MET A 123 -11.31 -2.35 -6.07
N ASN A 124 -12.41 -1.98 -5.40
CA ASN A 124 -13.73 -2.56 -5.65
C ASN A 124 -14.66 -1.71 -6.53
N ASP A 125 -14.39 -0.41 -6.74
CA ASP A 125 -15.34 0.47 -7.46
C ASP A 125 -14.67 1.50 -8.38
N LEU A 126 -13.65 1.08 -9.12
CA LEU A 126 -13.07 1.91 -10.20
C LEU A 126 -14.04 2.15 -11.36
N SER A 127 -15.12 1.36 -11.46
CA SER A 127 -16.10 1.45 -12.57
C SER A 127 -16.96 2.72 -12.50
N ALA A 128 -17.26 3.20 -11.30
CA ALA A 128 -18.06 4.41 -11.08
C ALA A 128 -17.24 5.72 -11.20
N MET A 129 -15.91 5.63 -11.31
CA MET A 129 -15.05 6.80 -11.37
C MET A 129 -14.85 7.29 -12.81
N ASN A 130 -14.66 8.62 -12.96
CA ASN A 130 -14.30 9.18 -14.26
C ASN A 130 -12.92 8.69 -14.72
N SER A 131 -12.66 8.77 -16.04
CA SER A 131 -11.46 8.23 -16.70
C SER A 131 -10.15 8.72 -16.07
N ASP A 132 -10.07 10.00 -15.76
CA ASP A 132 -8.84 10.63 -15.28
C ASP A 132 -8.50 10.22 -13.85
N MET A 133 -9.50 10.15 -12.98
CA MET A 133 -9.35 9.68 -11.61
C MET A 133 -8.95 8.21 -11.58
N ARG A 134 -9.63 7.38 -12.39
CA ARG A 134 -9.26 5.97 -12.57
C ARG A 134 -7.81 5.83 -13.01
N ALA A 135 -7.38 6.57 -14.04
CA ALA A 135 -6.02 6.51 -14.54
C ALA A 135 -4.98 6.92 -13.47
N ALA A 136 -5.30 7.93 -12.64
CA ALA A 136 -4.41 8.35 -11.55
C ALA A 136 -4.29 7.27 -10.46
N LEU A 137 -5.38 6.65 -10.05
CA LEU A 137 -5.40 5.57 -9.06
C LEU A 137 -4.70 4.31 -9.56
N VAL A 138 -4.90 3.96 -10.85
CA VAL A 138 -4.20 2.84 -11.50
C VAL A 138 -2.69 3.09 -11.51
N ARG A 139 -2.22 4.30 -11.85
CA ARG A 139 -0.79 4.63 -11.76
C ARG A 139 -0.24 4.47 -10.34
N GLY A 140 -1.00 4.91 -9.32
CA GLY A 140 -0.60 4.74 -7.91
C GLY A 140 -0.44 3.26 -7.55
N ARG A 141 -1.39 2.42 -7.95
CA ARG A 141 -1.33 0.97 -7.78
C ARG A 141 -0.13 0.36 -8.51
N ASP A 142 0.07 0.73 -9.78
CA ASP A 142 1.16 0.19 -10.59
C ASP A 142 2.54 0.54 -9.98
N ASN A 143 2.69 1.74 -9.40
CA ASN A 143 3.88 2.13 -8.66
C ASN A 143 4.08 1.26 -7.39
N PHE A 144 3.02 1.01 -6.64
CA PHE A 144 3.07 0.12 -5.47
C PHE A 144 3.43 -1.32 -5.87
N GLU A 145 2.90 -1.82 -6.99
CA GLU A 145 3.17 -3.18 -7.45
C GLU A 145 4.63 -3.41 -7.90
N VAL A 146 5.44 -2.36 -8.08
CA VAL A 146 6.88 -2.49 -8.35
C VAL A 146 7.59 -3.27 -7.26
N ILE A 147 7.19 -3.13 -5.98
CA ILE A 147 7.79 -3.89 -4.89
C ILE A 147 7.57 -5.40 -5.06
N TYR A 148 6.36 -5.81 -5.45
CA TYR A 148 6.07 -7.21 -5.75
C TYR A 148 6.81 -7.71 -6.97
N LYS A 149 6.96 -6.88 -8.01
CA LYS A 149 7.76 -7.22 -9.18
C LYS A 149 9.21 -7.55 -8.78
N ASN A 150 9.81 -6.76 -7.92
CA ASN A 150 11.17 -7.00 -7.43
C ASN A 150 11.23 -8.27 -6.59
N LEU A 151 10.33 -8.46 -5.63
CA LEU A 151 10.26 -9.66 -4.81
C LEU A 151 10.11 -10.94 -5.64
N ILE A 152 9.23 -10.94 -6.65
CA ILE A 152 9.01 -12.10 -7.52
C ILE A 152 10.23 -12.35 -8.44
N ASN A 153 10.95 -11.31 -8.85
CA ASN A 153 12.16 -11.47 -9.64
C ASN A 153 13.29 -12.17 -8.87
N ASP A 154 13.34 -11.98 -7.55
CA ASP A 154 14.33 -12.61 -6.68
C ASP A 154 13.99 -14.10 -6.36
N LEU A 155 12.76 -14.56 -6.64
CA LEU A 155 12.37 -15.94 -6.37
C LEU A 155 13.03 -16.93 -7.33
N PRO A 156 13.42 -18.12 -6.84
CA PRO A 156 13.97 -19.21 -7.66
C PRO A 156 12.86 -19.97 -8.42
N LEU A 157 12.10 -19.27 -9.26
CA LEU A 157 11.03 -19.86 -10.05
C LEU A 157 11.59 -20.58 -11.27
N ARG A 158 10.91 -21.65 -11.67
CA ARG A 158 11.23 -22.37 -12.93
C ARG A 158 11.07 -21.42 -14.13
N PRO A 159 11.88 -21.59 -15.20
CA PRO A 159 11.86 -20.73 -16.39
C PRO A 159 10.50 -20.68 -17.11
N GLU A 160 9.69 -21.73 -17.00
CA GLU A 160 8.37 -21.86 -17.64
C GLU A 160 7.30 -20.98 -16.96
N ILE A 161 7.58 -20.50 -15.74
CA ILE A 161 6.64 -19.67 -14.99
C ILE A 161 6.79 -18.21 -15.42
N ASP A 162 5.77 -17.68 -16.07
CA ASP A 162 5.69 -16.23 -16.34
C ASP A 162 5.59 -15.43 -15.04
N ARG A 163 6.62 -14.65 -14.73
CA ARG A 163 6.72 -13.87 -13.48
C ARG A 163 5.65 -12.80 -13.37
N SER A 164 5.16 -12.28 -14.50
CA SER A 164 4.12 -11.26 -14.50
C SER A 164 2.78 -11.89 -14.14
N ILE A 165 2.45 -13.05 -14.70
CA ILE A 165 1.24 -13.80 -14.34
C ILE A 165 1.32 -14.24 -12.87
N TYR A 166 2.46 -14.78 -12.43
CA TYR A 166 2.68 -15.18 -11.05
C TYR A 166 2.41 -14.02 -10.08
N ARG A 167 2.98 -12.83 -10.35
CA ARG A 167 2.74 -11.61 -9.58
C ARG A 167 1.27 -11.22 -9.56
N LEU A 168 0.63 -11.19 -10.73
CA LEU A 168 -0.79 -10.82 -10.82
C LEU A 168 -1.67 -11.79 -10.03
N CYS A 169 -1.40 -13.09 -10.06
CA CYS A 169 -2.15 -14.08 -9.30
C CYS A 169 -2.01 -13.86 -7.79
N ILE A 170 -0.78 -13.72 -7.27
CA ILE A 170 -0.57 -13.55 -5.83
C ILE A 170 -1.15 -12.23 -5.31
N VAL A 171 -0.94 -11.12 -6.03
CA VAL A 171 -1.47 -9.80 -5.64
C VAL A 171 -3.00 -9.78 -5.71
N SER A 172 -3.60 -10.39 -6.75
CA SER A 172 -5.06 -10.50 -6.85
C SER A 172 -5.65 -11.32 -5.72
N LEU A 173 -4.99 -12.41 -5.31
CA LEU A 173 -5.45 -13.23 -4.20
C LEU A 173 -5.39 -12.45 -2.87
N ILE A 174 -4.28 -11.72 -2.61
CA ILE A 174 -4.15 -10.85 -1.43
C ILE A 174 -5.28 -9.82 -1.40
N ASN A 175 -5.54 -9.16 -2.53
CA ASN A 175 -6.58 -8.13 -2.64
C ASN A 175 -8.00 -8.70 -2.48
N ALA A 176 -8.22 -9.99 -2.75
CA ALA A 176 -9.51 -10.64 -2.56
C ALA A 176 -9.77 -11.10 -1.11
N VAL A 177 -8.75 -11.16 -0.25
CA VAL A 177 -8.91 -11.63 1.14
C VAL A 177 -10.00 -10.88 1.91
N PRO A 178 -10.12 -9.54 1.86
CA PRO A 178 -11.16 -8.82 2.59
C PRO A 178 -12.59 -9.27 2.27
N MET A 179 -12.84 -9.83 1.09
CA MET A 179 -14.17 -10.29 0.67
C MET A 179 -14.66 -11.50 1.48
N TRP A 180 -13.74 -12.34 1.96
CA TRP A 180 -14.05 -13.58 2.68
C TRP A 180 -13.41 -13.69 4.07
N TYR A 181 -12.53 -12.77 4.43
CA TYR A 181 -11.87 -12.79 5.73
C TYR A 181 -12.87 -12.69 6.87
N ARG A 182 -12.70 -13.54 7.87
CA ARG A 182 -13.45 -13.55 9.12
C ARG A 182 -12.46 -13.58 10.29
N ALA A 183 -12.51 -12.58 11.14
CA ALA A 183 -11.71 -12.55 12.35
C ALA A 183 -12.00 -13.79 13.24
N GLY A 184 -10.97 -14.37 13.83
CA GLY A 184 -11.07 -15.47 14.78
C GLY A 184 -10.86 -16.88 14.19
N ARG A 185 -10.93 -17.08 12.85
CA ARG A 185 -10.62 -18.39 12.24
C ARG A 185 -9.13 -18.59 11.98
N MET A 186 -8.51 -17.65 11.30
CA MET A 186 -7.07 -17.62 11.03
C MET A 186 -6.56 -16.19 11.22
N SER A 187 -5.33 -16.06 11.72
CA SER A 187 -4.66 -14.75 11.75
C SER A 187 -4.22 -14.33 10.36
N VAL A 188 -3.94 -13.02 10.20
CA VAL A 188 -3.36 -12.47 8.97
C VAL A 188 -2.04 -13.17 8.62
N ASP A 189 -1.20 -13.44 9.63
CA ASP A 189 0.07 -14.14 9.45
C ASP A 189 -0.12 -15.56 8.91
N GLN A 190 -1.09 -16.29 9.45
CA GLN A 190 -1.43 -17.63 8.97
C GLN A 190 -1.95 -17.61 7.54
N ILE A 191 -2.77 -16.64 7.17
CA ILE A 191 -3.28 -16.49 5.81
C ILE A 191 -2.14 -16.14 4.85
N ALA A 192 -1.27 -15.19 5.20
CA ALA A 192 -0.12 -14.83 4.40
C ALA A 192 0.82 -16.04 4.16
N ALA A 193 1.11 -16.80 5.22
CA ALA A 193 1.94 -17.99 5.14
C ALA A 193 1.33 -19.05 4.21
N GLN A 194 0.01 -19.31 4.34
CA GLN A 194 -0.68 -20.29 3.48
C GLN A 194 -0.70 -19.85 2.01
N ILE A 195 -0.95 -18.57 1.73
CA ILE A 195 -0.90 -18.05 0.36
C ILE A 195 0.49 -18.27 -0.24
N VAL A 196 1.54 -17.86 0.47
CA VAL A 196 2.91 -18.00 -0.04
C VAL A 196 3.30 -19.46 -0.19
N GLN A 197 2.89 -20.35 0.73
CA GLN A 197 3.14 -21.79 0.64
C GLN A 197 2.51 -22.40 -0.61
N ILE A 198 1.25 -22.09 -0.92
CA ILE A 198 0.56 -22.55 -2.13
C ILE A 198 1.36 -22.15 -3.39
N PHE A 199 1.81 -20.89 -3.45
CA PHE A 199 2.58 -20.39 -4.58
C PHE A 199 3.99 -21.01 -4.66
N ARG A 200 4.63 -21.26 -3.51
CA ARG A 200 5.93 -21.93 -3.43
C ARG A 200 5.85 -23.38 -3.95
N GLU A 201 4.86 -24.13 -3.53
CA GLU A 201 4.63 -25.49 -3.99
C GLU A 201 4.31 -25.55 -5.49
N ALA A 202 3.44 -24.66 -5.98
CA ALA A 202 3.12 -24.54 -7.39
C ALA A 202 4.33 -24.16 -8.26
N SER A 203 5.35 -23.49 -7.69
CA SER A 203 6.58 -23.13 -8.39
C SER A 203 7.51 -24.32 -8.68
N GLY A 204 7.23 -25.49 -8.10
CA GLY A 204 8.01 -26.72 -8.29
C GLY A 204 9.38 -26.70 -7.63
N VAL A 205 9.61 -25.78 -6.69
CA VAL A 205 10.76 -25.83 -5.79
C VAL A 205 10.47 -26.93 -4.77
N VAL A 206 11.05 -28.11 -5.00
CA VAL A 206 10.98 -29.22 -4.02
C VAL A 206 11.66 -28.76 -2.75
N CYS A 207 10.94 -28.73 -1.64
CA CYS A 207 11.57 -28.60 -0.32
C CYS A 207 12.54 -29.78 -0.13
N PRO A 208 13.83 -29.55 0.18
CA PRO A 208 14.79 -30.62 0.33
C PRO A 208 14.53 -31.56 1.52
N ASP A 209 13.51 -31.32 2.34
CA ASP A 209 13.28 -32.02 3.60
C ASP A 209 12.12 -33.01 3.63
N ILE A 210 11.58 -33.45 2.48
CA ILE A 210 10.71 -34.62 2.45
C ILE A 210 11.53 -35.76 1.87
N PRO A 211 12.00 -36.72 2.71
CA PRO A 211 12.64 -37.92 2.17
C PRO A 211 11.64 -38.66 1.27
N SER A 212 11.99 -38.80 0.02
CA SER A 212 11.25 -39.64 -0.95
C SER A 212 11.46 -41.13 -0.66
N ASP A 213 11.41 -41.52 0.61
CA ASP A 213 11.46 -42.90 1.02
C ASP A 213 10.03 -43.42 1.15
N GLY A 214 9.62 -44.04 0.05
CA GLY A 214 8.33 -44.71 -0.11
C GLY A 214 8.20 -46.01 0.66
N SER A 215 8.66 -46.12 1.87
CA SER A 215 8.41 -47.25 2.76
C SER A 215 7.09 -47.04 3.52
N MET A 216 5.99 -47.48 2.95
CA MET A 216 4.79 -47.80 3.72
C MET A 216 5.13 -48.88 4.74
N PRO A 217 4.78 -48.67 6.04
CA PRO A 217 4.87 -49.78 7.00
C PRO A 217 3.88 -50.90 6.61
N PRO A 218 4.24 -52.18 6.80
CA PRO A 218 3.33 -53.29 6.51
C PRO A 218 2.12 -53.21 7.43
N SER A 219 0.94 -53.34 6.83
CA SER A 219 -0.34 -53.50 7.53
C SER A 219 -0.33 -54.78 8.36
N GLU A 220 -0.47 -54.66 9.69
CA GLU A 220 -1.01 -55.66 10.57
C GLU A 220 -2.49 -55.45 10.83
#